data_82d8fba244b2d35c4ffca3c4c9bcde07
#
_entry.id   82d8fba244b2d35c4ffca3c4c9bcde07
#
_cell.length_a   1.000
_cell.length_b   1.000
_cell.length_c   1.000
_cell.angle_alpha   90.00
_cell.angle_beta   90.00
_cell.angle_gamma   90.00
#
_symmetry.space_group_name_H-M   'P 1'
#
loop_
_entity.id
_entity.type
_entity.pdbx_description
1 polymer ?
#
loop_
_entity_poly.entity_id
_entity_poly.type
_entity_poly.pdbx_seq_one_letter_code
_entity_poly.pdbx_strand_id
1 'polypeptide(L)'
;MGDSLEQTEELRNNQKEVLNRRISFWLSFISSIAITFWYCSANPPDSTEMRKMRSFFKQNIMDVAKFIRLPREELEEFALSQKHPFYQTYLKSSEVKKERIKALIHISRDYSPNQYWFNIIFLWTIAFTTLWFLGLILEACIILTRREDAERRKRIKQRAR
;
A
#
# COMPACT_ATOMS: atom_id res chain seq x y z
N MET A 1 13.51 -17.34 -51.96
CA MET A 1 12.90 -18.31 -51.00
C MET A 1 13.39 -18.12 -49.55
N GLY A 2 14.49 -17.39 -49.30
CA GLY A 2 14.98 -17.06 -47.94
C GLY A 2 14.17 -16.01 -47.21
N ASP A 3 13.73 -14.97 -47.93
CA ASP A 3 13.09 -13.79 -47.30
C ASP A 3 11.74 -14.10 -46.65
N SER A 4 10.98 -15.08 -47.16
CA SER A 4 9.69 -15.46 -46.60
C SER A 4 9.82 -16.23 -45.27
N LEU A 5 10.92 -16.93 -45.06
CA LEU A 5 11.19 -17.64 -43.79
C LEU A 5 11.67 -16.68 -42.70
N GLU A 6 12.51 -15.71 -43.04
CA GLU A 6 12.93 -14.66 -42.07
C GLU A 6 11.76 -13.80 -41.62
N GLN A 7 10.88 -13.36 -42.51
CA GLN A 7 9.67 -12.61 -42.17
C GLN A 7 8.73 -13.40 -41.24
N THR A 8 8.62 -14.71 -41.45
CA THR A 8 7.76 -15.56 -40.60
C THR A 8 8.35 -15.74 -39.19
N GLU A 9 9.67 -15.82 -39.07
CA GLU A 9 10.35 -15.88 -37.77
C GLU A 9 10.29 -14.55 -37.00
N GLU A 10 10.43 -13.42 -37.68
CA GLU A 10 10.26 -12.09 -37.08
C GLU A 10 8.84 -11.88 -36.56
N LEU A 11 7.82 -12.22 -37.34
CA LEU A 11 6.42 -12.14 -36.92
C LEU A 11 6.14 -13.01 -35.68
N ARG A 12 6.69 -14.21 -35.66
CA ARG A 12 6.55 -15.13 -34.52
C ARG A 12 7.25 -14.61 -33.27
N ASN A 13 8.40 -13.96 -33.40
CA ASN A 13 9.11 -13.37 -32.28
C ASN A 13 8.40 -12.16 -31.74
N ASN A 14 7.87 -11.28 -32.58
CA ASN A 14 7.07 -10.13 -32.18
C ASN A 14 5.79 -10.56 -31.43
N GLN A 15 5.12 -11.63 -31.90
CA GLN A 15 3.94 -12.17 -31.20
C GLN A 15 4.30 -12.70 -29.80
N LYS A 16 5.45 -13.36 -29.64
CA LYS A 16 5.91 -13.85 -28.33
C LYS A 16 6.25 -12.69 -27.39
N GLU A 17 6.88 -11.63 -27.89
CA GLU A 17 7.19 -10.45 -27.08
C GLU A 17 5.91 -9.77 -26.57
N VAL A 18 4.90 -9.59 -27.43
CA VAL A 18 3.61 -9.03 -27.04
C VAL A 18 2.92 -9.91 -26.01
N LEU A 19 2.99 -11.24 -26.16
CA LEU A 19 2.41 -12.17 -25.20
C LEU A 19 3.11 -12.11 -23.85
N ASN A 20 4.45 -12.06 -23.83
CA ASN A 20 5.22 -11.98 -22.60
C ASN A 20 4.91 -10.68 -21.83
N ARG A 21 4.80 -9.53 -22.52
CA ARG A 21 4.42 -8.26 -21.90
C ARG A 21 3.02 -8.32 -21.27
N ARG A 22 2.08 -8.96 -21.95
CA ARG A 22 0.73 -9.16 -21.39
C ARG A 22 0.76 -10.06 -20.15
N ILE A 23 1.51 -11.13 -20.17
CA ILE A 23 1.67 -12.04 -19.03
C ILE A 23 2.32 -11.29 -17.85
N SER A 24 3.41 -10.57 -18.11
CA SER A 24 4.09 -9.76 -17.08
C SER A 24 3.17 -8.72 -16.46
N PHE A 25 2.36 -8.04 -17.26
CA PHE A 25 1.36 -7.09 -16.78
C PHE A 25 0.35 -7.75 -15.84
N TRP A 26 -0.25 -8.87 -16.27
CA TRP A 26 -1.26 -9.55 -15.46
C TRP A 26 -0.68 -10.17 -14.19
N LEU A 27 0.53 -10.70 -14.23
CA LEU A 27 1.23 -11.20 -13.04
C LEU A 27 1.48 -10.07 -12.05
N SER A 28 1.97 -8.93 -12.52
CA SER A 28 2.20 -7.75 -11.66
C SER A 28 0.90 -7.24 -11.05
N PHE A 29 -0.18 -7.21 -11.84
CA PHE A 29 -1.49 -6.79 -11.38
C PHE A 29 -2.05 -7.71 -10.28
N ILE A 30 -2.04 -9.02 -10.51
CA ILE A 30 -2.53 -10.00 -9.53
C ILE A 30 -1.68 -9.98 -8.25
N SER A 31 -0.35 -9.92 -8.40
CA SER A 31 0.56 -9.86 -7.26
C SER A 31 0.39 -8.58 -6.43
N SER A 32 0.17 -7.44 -7.08
CA SER A 32 -0.09 -6.18 -6.36
C SER A 32 -1.41 -6.21 -5.59
N ILE A 33 -2.45 -6.86 -6.13
CA ILE A 33 -3.72 -7.09 -5.42
C ILE A 33 -3.48 -7.98 -4.20
N ALA A 34 -2.73 -9.07 -4.34
CA ALA A 34 -2.44 -9.99 -3.24
C ALA A 34 -1.67 -9.29 -2.10
N ILE A 35 -0.65 -8.48 -2.44
CA ILE A 35 0.11 -7.67 -1.47
C ILE A 35 -0.82 -6.68 -0.75
N THR A 36 -1.67 -5.99 -1.49
CA THR A 36 -2.62 -5.01 -0.92
C THR A 36 -3.63 -5.69 -0.01
N PHE A 37 -4.15 -6.84 -0.42
CA PHE A 37 -5.07 -7.63 0.41
C PHE A 37 -4.41 -8.12 1.70
N TRP A 38 -3.17 -8.61 1.62
CA TRP A 38 -2.40 -8.99 2.80
C TRP A 38 -2.19 -7.80 3.75
N TYR A 39 -1.83 -6.64 3.21
CA TYR A 39 -1.68 -5.41 4.00
C TYR A 39 -2.99 -5.00 4.68
N CYS A 40 -4.12 -5.03 3.98
CA CYS A 40 -5.43 -4.73 4.55
C CYS A 40 -5.82 -5.70 5.67
N SER A 41 -5.47 -6.98 5.52
CA SER A 41 -5.73 -8.00 6.54
C SER A 41 -4.88 -7.78 7.80
N ALA A 42 -3.62 -7.36 7.63
CA ALA A 42 -2.72 -7.03 8.73
C ALA A 42 -3.04 -5.68 9.40
N ASN A 43 -3.59 -4.74 8.63
CA ASN A 43 -3.91 -3.38 9.07
C ASN A 43 -5.37 -3.05 8.73
N PRO A 44 -6.34 -3.62 9.47
CA PRO A 44 -7.75 -3.38 9.21
C PRO A 44 -8.10 -1.89 9.43
N PRO A 45 -9.10 -1.37 8.71
CA PRO A 45 -9.57 -0.01 8.91
C PRO A 45 -10.09 0.17 10.33
N ASP A 46 -9.96 1.38 10.84
CA ASP A 46 -10.54 1.74 12.14
C ASP A 46 -12.04 1.37 12.18
N SER A 47 -12.46 0.81 13.31
CA SER A 47 -13.87 0.56 13.56
C SER A 47 -14.69 1.86 13.47
N THR A 48 -15.98 1.74 13.24
CA THR A 48 -16.86 2.92 13.17
C THR A 48 -16.82 3.75 14.46
N GLU A 49 -16.70 3.10 15.60
CA GLU A 49 -16.57 3.77 16.91
C GLU A 49 -15.24 4.50 17.03
N MET A 50 -14.15 3.87 16.60
CA MET A 50 -12.83 4.49 16.62
C MET A 50 -12.76 5.69 15.68
N ARG A 51 -13.36 5.62 14.50
CA ARG A 51 -13.46 6.75 13.58
C ARG A 51 -14.24 7.91 14.16
N LYS A 52 -15.38 7.65 14.81
CA LYS A 52 -16.17 8.67 15.50
C LYS A 52 -15.37 9.32 16.64
N MET A 53 -14.65 8.52 17.42
CA MET A 53 -13.81 9.01 18.51
C MET A 53 -12.66 9.89 17.99
N ARG A 54 -11.94 9.47 16.95
CA ARG A 54 -10.88 10.28 16.35
C ARG A 54 -11.40 11.57 15.74
N SER A 55 -12.55 11.53 15.08
CA SER A 55 -13.21 12.72 14.56
C SER A 55 -13.58 13.70 15.66
N PHE A 56 -14.13 13.21 16.77
CA PHE A 56 -14.41 14.00 17.96
C PHE A 56 -13.15 14.64 18.54
N PHE A 57 -12.06 13.86 18.71
CA PHE A 57 -10.79 14.41 19.20
C PHE A 57 -10.23 15.49 18.28
N LYS A 58 -10.31 15.30 16.98
CA LYS A 58 -9.84 16.30 16.01
C LYS A 58 -10.63 17.61 16.14
N GLN A 59 -11.94 17.52 16.27
CA GLN A 59 -12.82 18.71 16.36
C GLN A 59 -12.67 19.44 17.69
N ASN A 60 -12.41 18.70 18.79
CA ASN A 60 -12.39 19.23 20.14
C ASN A 60 -11.01 19.09 20.80
N ILE A 61 -9.94 19.15 20.03
CA ILE A 61 -8.58 18.84 20.49
C ILE A 61 -8.14 19.72 21.66
N MET A 62 -8.51 21.00 21.64
CA MET A 62 -8.14 21.95 22.69
C MET A 62 -8.86 21.62 24.01
N ASP A 63 -10.16 21.34 23.96
CA ASP A 63 -10.96 21.03 25.15
C ASP A 63 -10.58 19.68 25.74
N VAL A 64 -10.36 18.68 24.88
CA VAL A 64 -9.91 17.35 25.32
C VAL A 64 -8.49 17.41 25.90
N ALA A 65 -7.58 18.18 25.28
CA ALA A 65 -6.23 18.36 25.81
C ALA A 65 -6.22 19.11 27.15
N LYS A 66 -7.09 20.12 27.31
CA LYS A 66 -7.28 20.82 28.57
C LYS A 66 -7.81 19.87 29.63
N PHE A 67 -8.88 19.14 29.35
CA PHE A 67 -9.50 18.18 30.25
C PHE A 67 -8.50 17.16 30.83
N ILE A 68 -7.67 16.55 29.97
CA ILE A 68 -6.71 15.51 30.40
C ILE A 68 -5.65 16.05 31.38
N ARG A 69 -5.38 17.36 31.33
CA ARG A 69 -4.39 18.02 32.18
C ARG A 69 -4.95 18.55 33.49
N LEU A 70 -6.29 18.51 33.67
CA LEU A 70 -6.92 18.98 34.90
C LEU A 70 -6.56 18.12 36.11
N PRO A 71 -6.46 18.70 37.29
CA PRO A 71 -6.37 17.96 38.53
C PRO A 71 -7.61 17.05 38.72
N ARG A 72 -7.44 15.99 39.49
CA ARG A 72 -8.51 14.96 39.63
C ARG A 72 -9.85 15.54 40.13
N GLU A 73 -9.81 16.51 41.01
CA GLU A 73 -10.99 17.14 41.57
C GLU A 73 -11.80 17.93 40.53
N GLU A 74 -11.10 18.65 39.65
CA GLU A 74 -11.70 19.42 38.55
C GLU A 74 -12.15 18.56 37.37
N LEU A 75 -11.53 17.38 37.19
CA LEU A 75 -11.88 16.44 36.14
C LEU A 75 -13.34 15.96 36.26
N GLU A 76 -13.81 15.69 37.45
CA GLU A 76 -15.19 15.21 37.71
C GLU A 76 -16.20 16.29 37.39
N GLU A 77 -15.98 17.51 37.87
CA GLU A 77 -16.84 18.65 37.62
C GLU A 77 -16.90 18.99 36.12
N PHE A 78 -15.75 19.02 35.47
CA PHE A 78 -15.68 19.26 34.04
C PHE A 78 -16.41 18.18 33.23
N ALA A 79 -16.22 16.89 33.57
CA ALA A 79 -16.89 15.80 32.90
C ALA A 79 -18.40 15.81 33.05
N LEU A 80 -18.92 16.28 34.21
CA LEU A 80 -20.36 16.45 34.44
C LEU A 80 -20.94 17.62 33.64
N SER A 81 -20.17 18.67 33.43
CA SER A 81 -20.58 19.83 32.61
C SER A 81 -20.66 19.52 31.10
N GLN A 82 -19.97 18.47 30.64
CA GLN A 82 -19.91 18.13 29.23
C GLN A 82 -20.95 17.08 28.84
N LYS A 83 -21.64 17.31 27.71
CA LYS A 83 -22.68 16.39 27.19
C LYS A 83 -22.11 15.14 26.50
N HIS A 84 -20.86 15.19 26.06
CA HIS A 84 -20.30 14.07 25.27
C HIS A 84 -19.88 12.91 26.19
N PRO A 85 -20.31 11.67 25.91
CA PRO A 85 -20.07 10.51 26.76
C PRO A 85 -18.58 10.14 26.95
N PHE A 86 -17.71 10.65 26.11
CA PHE A 86 -16.26 10.45 26.22
C PHE A 86 -15.74 10.86 27.60
N TYR A 87 -16.10 12.02 28.12
CA TYR A 87 -15.56 12.56 29.36
C TYR A 87 -15.91 11.66 30.58
N GLN A 88 -17.13 11.17 30.63
CA GLN A 88 -17.53 10.23 31.69
C GLN A 88 -16.87 8.86 31.53
N THR A 89 -16.73 8.38 30.29
CA THR A 89 -16.04 7.10 29.98
C THR A 89 -14.57 7.17 30.37
N TYR A 90 -13.92 8.31 30.12
CA TYR A 90 -12.52 8.52 30.49
C TYR A 90 -12.32 8.44 32.01
N LEU A 91 -13.18 9.08 32.82
CA LEU A 91 -13.10 9.01 34.28
C LEU A 91 -13.19 7.57 34.81
N LYS A 92 -14.10 6.77 34.24
CA LYS A 92 -14.32 5.37 34.62
C LYS A 92 -13.26 4.41 34.09
N SER A 93 -12.36 4.88 33.22
CA SER A 93 -11.34 4.04 32.57
C SER A 93 -10.16 3.77 33.52
N SER A 94 -9.56 2.57 33.36
CA SER A 94 -8.31 2.24 34.03
C SER A 94 -7.15 3.13 33.54
N GLU A 95 -6.09 3.27 34.33
CA GLU A 95 -4.93 4.09 33.96
C GLU A 95 -4.30 3.66 32.63
N VAL A 96 -4.24 2.35 32.37
CA VAL A 96 -3.73 1.81 31.10
C VAL A 96 -4.60 2.29 29.91
N LYS A 97 -5.92 2.35 30.08
CA LYS A 97 -6.84 2.86 29.04
C LYS A 97 -6.68 4.37 28.87
N LYS A 98 -6.50 5.11 29.95
CA LYS A 98 -6.26 6.56 29.90
C LYS A 98 -4.99 6.89 29.13
N GLU A 99 -3.89 6.18 29.37
CA GLU A 99 -2.66 6.36 28.60
C GLU A 99 -2.83 6.06 27.11
N ARG A 100 -3.56 5.01 26.76
CA ARG A 100 -3.90 4.71 25.34
C ARG A 100 -4.74 5.82 24.72
N ILE A 101 -5.68 6.39 25.45
CA ILE A 101 -6.51 7.51 24.99
C ILE A 101 -5.66 8.75 24.78
N LYS A 102 -4.72 9.07 25.67
CA LYS A 102 -3.77 10.18 25.50
C LYS A 102 -2.94 10.02 24.21
N ALA A 103 -2.42 8.82 23.96
CA ALA A 103 -1.70 8.52 22.73
C ALA A 103 -2.57 8.68 21.48
N LEU A 104 -3.83 8.22 21.54
CA LEU A 104 -4.80 8.37 20.44
C LEU A 104 -5.12 9.83 20.14
N ILE A 105 -5.21 10.69 21.14
CA ILE A 105 -5.46 12.13 20.95
C ILE A 105 -4.33 12.78 20.17
N HIS A 106 -3.08 12.45 20.51
CA HIS A 106 -1.92 12.94 19.78
C HIS A 106 -1.94 12.55 18.31
N ILE A 107 -2.25 11.28 18.03
CA ILE A 107 -2.32 10.75 16.65
C ILE A 107 -3.54 11.31 15.90
N SER A 108 -4.61 11.66 16.62
CA SER A 108 -5.86 12.15 16.00
C SER A 108 -5.79 13.59 15.52
N ARG A 109 -4.74 14.33 15.87
CA ARG A 109 -4.54 15.72 15.39
C ARG A 109 -4.56 15.80 13.86
N ASP A 110 -3.86 14.89 13.20
CA ASP A 110 -3.70 14.86 11.74
C ASP A 110 -4.63 13.84 11.08
N TYR A 111 -5.62 13.34 11.83
CA TYR A 111 -6.54 12.32 11.34
C TYR A 111 -7.38 12.83 10.16
N SER A 112 -7.38 12.04 9.08
CA SER A 112 -8.28 12.18 7.94
C SER A 112 -9.05 10.88 7.73
N PRO A 113 -10.40 10.88 7.68
CA PRO A 113 -11.20 9.68 7.48
C PRO A 113 -10.84 8.90 6.20
N ASN A 114 -10.39 9.63 5.19
CA ASN A 114 -10.05 9.08 3.89
C ASN A 114 -8.58 8.63 3.77
N GLN A 115 -7.74 8.96 4.76
CA GLN A 115 -6.29 8.69 4.70
C GLN A 115 -5.98 7.20 4.57
N TYR A 116 -6.76 6.34 5.21
CA TYR A 116 -6.60 4.89 5.08
C TYR A 116 -6.75 4.44 3.63
N TRP A 117 -7.79 4.89 2.94
CA TRP A 117 -8.03 4.53 1.54
C TRP A 117 -6.99 5.11 0.59
N PHE A 118 -6.54 6.35 0.83
CA PHE A 118 -5.44 6.94 0.10
C PHE A 118 -4.16 6.12 0.23
N ASN A 119 -3.83 5.69 1.45
CA ASN A 119 -2.65 4.86 1.71
C ASN A 119 -2.74 3.51 0.98
N ILE A 120 -3.92 2.89 0.93
CA ILE A 120 -4.14 1.63 0.22
C ILE A 120 -3.97 1.81 -1.29
N ILE A 121 -4.60 2.83 -1.87
CA ILE A 121 -4.48 3.13 -3.31
C ILE A 121 -3.02 3.42 -3.65
N PHE A 122 -2.35 4.20 -2.84
CA PHE A 122 -0.94 4.54 -3.00
C PHE A 122 -0.03 3.30 -2.91
N LEU A 123 -0.24 2.46 -1.91
CA LEU A 123 0.48 1.20 -1.75
C LEU A 123 0.28 0.28 -2.97
N TRP A 124 -0.98 0.12 -3.41
CA TRP A 124 -1.29 -0.68 -4.60
C TRP A 124 -0.60 -0.14 -5.86
N THR A 125 -0.66 1.18 -6.06
CA THR A 125 -0.02 1.83 -7.21
C THR A 125 1.49 1.61 -7.22
N ILE A 126 2.16 1.81 -6.08
CA ILE A 126 3.61 1.58 -5.96
C ILE A 126 3.93 0.10 -6.19
N ALA A 127 3.22 -0.82 -5.55
CA ALA A 127 3.46 -2.24 -5.70
C ALA A 127 3.29 -2.67 -7.18
N PHE A 128 2.21 -2.23 -7.83
CA PHE A 128 1.95 -2.54 -9.22
C PHE A 128 3.03 -1.98 -10.16
N THR A 129 3.34 -0.69 -10.04
CA THR A 129 4.34 -0.05 -10.92
C THR A 129 5.73 -0.65 -10.74
N THR A 130 6.13 -0.94 -9.51
CA THR A 130 7.43 -1.56 -9.21
C THR A 130 7.51 -2.97 -9.80
N LEU A 131 6.50 -3.81 -9.57
CA LEU A 131 6.47 -5.17 -10.11
C LEU A 131 6.43 -5.19 -11.63
N TRP A 132 5.65 -4.31 -12.24
CA TRP A 132 5.59 -4.21 -13.70
C TRP A 132 6.92 -3.75 -14.29
N PHE A 133 7.57 -2.76 -13.69
CA PHE A 133 8.87 -2.27 -14.13
C PHE A 133 9.96 -3.36 -14.01
N LEU A 134 9.97 -4.11 -12.90
CA LEU A 134 10.85 -5.27 -12.74
C LEU A 134 10.59 -6.33 -13.80
N GLY A 135 9.33 -6.58 -14.13
CA GLY A 135 8.96 -7.49 -15.22
C GLY A 135 9.53 -7.06 -16.57
N LEU A 136 9.47 -5.76 -16.90
CA LEU A 136 10.05 -5.22 -18.12
C LEU A 136 11.58 -5.34 -18.16
N ILE A 137 12.25 -5.11 -17.03
CA ILE A 137 13.71 -5.29 -16.91
C ILE A 137 14.09 -6.76 -17.14
N LEU A 138 13.39 -7.68 -16.51
CA LEU A 138 13.64 -9.12 -16.70
C LEU A 138 13.42 -9.55 -18.15
N GLU A 139 12.38 -9.06 -18.79
CA GLU A 139 12.15 -9.32 -20.23
C GLU A 139 13.32 -8.81 -21.07
N ALA A 140 13.77 -7.58 -20.84
CA ALA A 140 14.89 -7.00 -21.55
C ALA A 140 16.18 -7.84 -21.35
N CYS A 141 16.46 -8.28 -20.12
CA CYS A 141 17.60 -9.15 -19.83
C CYS A 141 17.51 -10.49 -20.59
N ILE A 142 16.35 -11.12 -20.61
CA ILE A 142 16.12 -12.38 -21.32
C ILE A 142 16.35 -12.21 -22.83
N ILE A 143 15.86 -11.11 -23.40
CA ILE A 143 16.04 -10.81 -24.83
C ILE A 143 17.53 -10.63 -25.15
N LEU A 144 18.27 -9.87 -24.36
CA LEU A 144 19.70 -9.64 -24.53
C LEU A 144 20.49 -10.95 -24.46
N THR A 145 20.24 -11.77 -23.44
CA THR A 145 20.90 -13.08 -23.28
C THR A 145 20.65 -13.99 -24.50
N ARG A 146 19.42 -14.04 -25.01
CA ARG A 146 19.07 -14.83 -26.18
C ARG A 146 19.77 -14.34 -27.43
N ARG A 147 19.95 -13.02 -27.62
CA ARG A 147 20.70 -12.45 -28.76
C ARG A 147 22.17 -12.83 -28.69
N GLU A 148 22.79 -12.72 -27.52
CA GLU A 148 24.18 -13.12 -27.32
C GLU A 148 24.42 -14.62 -27.65
N ASP A 149 23.51 -15.48 -27.14
CA ASP A 149 23.59 -16.92 -27.42
C ASP A 149 23.43 -17.24 -28.92
N ALA A 150 22.53 -16.54 -29.61
CA ALA A 150 22.37 -16.69 -31.05
C ALA A 150 23.62 -16.27 -31.83
N GLU A 151 24.25 -15.16 -31.44
CA GLU A 151 25.52 -14.71 -32.05
C GLU A 151 26.67 -15.68 -31.75
N ARG A 152 26.80 -16.20 -30.55
CA ARG A 152 27.79 -17.21 -30.18
C ARG A 152 27.64 -18.46 -31.06
N ARG A 153 26.41 -18.93 -31.25
CA ARG A 153 26.13 -20.09 -32.13
C ARG A 153 26.51 -19.82 -33.60
N LYS A 154 26.27 -18.60 -34.10
CA LYS A 154 26.69 -18.20 -35.47
C LYS A 154 28.21 -18.22 -35.61
N ARG A 155 28.96 -17.67 -34.66
CA ARG A 155 30.43 -17.66 -34.66
C ARG A 155 31.04 -19.07 -34.60
N ILE A 156 30.44 -19.97 -33.79
CA ILE A 156 30.90 -21.38 -33.74
C ILE A 156 30.69 -22.08 -35.07
N LYS A 157 29.51 -21.89 -35.70
CA LYS A 157 29.25 -22.49 -37.03
C LYS A 157 30.17 -21.97 -38.14
N GLN A 158 30.57 -20.69 -38.07
CA GLN A 158 31.50 -20.10 -39.02
C GLN A 158 32.94 -20.62 -38.86
N ARG A 159 33.36 -20.97 -37.65
CA ARG A 159 34.70 -21.54 -37.37
C ARG A 159 34.79 -23.04 -37.70
N ALA A 160 33.66 -23.72 -37.79
CA ALA A 160 33.61 -25.15 -38.13
C ALA A 160 33.49 -25.45 -39.65
N ARG A 161 33.41 -24.39 -40.48
CA ARG A 161 33.48 -24.44 -41.94
C ARG A 161 34.86 -24.03 -42.42
#